data_6ac85cf45bbc83f9adbc5229e80c9053
#
_entry.id   6ac85cf45bbc83f9adbc5229e80c9053
#
_cell.length_a   1.000
_cell.length_b   1.000
_cell.length_c   1.000
_cell.angle_alpha   90.00
_cell.angle_beta   90.00
_cell.angle_gamma   90.00
#
_symmetry.space_group_name_H-M   'P 1'
#
loop_
_entity.id
_entity.type
_entity.pdbx_description
1 polymer ?
#
loop_
_entity_poly.entity_id
_entity_poly.type
_entity_poly.pdbx_seq_one_letter_code
_entity_poly.pdbx_strand_id
1 'polypeptide(L)'
;PFPQYGCAVHGAAFTAPEETADRVLSGFTAPDDGLVHIGLLHGELTGSDSRYRPLTTAAVAASGLHYLALGHVHGCTGVLRIGSVPYAYCGCPEGRGFDELGDKGFLAGQVSPEGAELQFVPFARRRYRIMEVDVTDGDPAALVSAALPAGAEEDIYRVVLTGSPAAPVSPER
;
A
#
# COMPACT_ATOMS: atom_id res chain seq x y z
N PRO A 1 15.68 5.72 19.93
CA PRO A 1 14.76 6.61 20.66
C PRO A 1 14.84 8.04 20.16
N PHE A 2 13.70 8.73 20.24
CA PHE A 2 13.55 10.17 19.97
C PHE A 2 12.90 10.84 21.17
N PRO A 3 13.65 11.02 22.27
CA PRO A 3 13.10 11.50 23.56
C PRO A 3 12.39 12.84 23.45
N GLN A 4 12.86 13.71 22.55
CA GLN A 4 12.24 15.04 22.32
C GLN A 4 10.82 14.95 21.74
N TYR A 5 10.42 13.78 21.21
CA TYR A 5 9.07 13.49 20.71
C TYR A 5 8.33 12.47 21.57
N GLY A 6 8.92 12.02 22.68
CA GLY A 6 8.34 11.00 23.54
C GLY A 6 8.18 9.64 22.88
N CYS A 7 9.02 9.28 21.90
CA CYS A 7 8.86 8.03 21.17
C CYS A 7 10.18 7.30 20.88
N ALA A 8 10.04 6.00 20.57
CA ALA A 8 11.10 5.14 20.06
C ALA A 8 10.61 4.41 18.80
N VAL A 9 11.44 4.38 17.77
CA VAL A 9 11.19 3.62 16.54
C VAL A 9 12.10 2.40 16.52
N HIS A 10 11.50 1.24 16.27
CA HIS A 10 12.14 -0.07 16.18
C HIS A 10 12.01 -0.58 14.75
N GLY A 11 13.13 -0.91 14.14
CA GLY A 11 13.12 -1.41 12.77
C GLY A 11 14.40 -2.09 12.39
N ALA A 12 14.35 -2.86 11.32
CA ALA A 12 15.52 -3.46 10.70
C ALA A 12 15.36 -3.51 9.18
N ALA A 13 16.43 -3.15 8.47
CA ALA A 13 16.48 -3.31 7.03
C ALA A 13 16.63 -4.78 6.64
N PHE A 14 16.30 -5.11 5.39
CA PHE A 14 16.74 -6.36 4.76
C PHE A 14 18.26 -6.34 4.58
N THR A 15 18.88 -7.47 4.85
CA THR A 15 20.33 -7.67 4.63
C THR A 15 20.61 -8.50 3.38
N ALA A 16 19.55 -9.06 2.77
CA ALA A 16 19.59 -9.84 1.54
C ALA A 16 18.31 -9.56 0.73
N PRO A 17 18.24 -9.94 -0.56
CA PRO A 17 17.00 -9.81 -1.35
C PRO A 17 15.82 -10.55 -0.77
N GLU A 18 16.04 -11.60 0.00
CA GLU A 18 15.03 -12.43 0.66
C GLU A 18 15.38 -12.61 2.14
N GLU A 19 14.37 -12.53 2.98
CA GLU A 19 14.43 -12.90 4.40
C GLU A 19 13.28 -13.84 4.72
N THR A 20 13.59 -15.10 4.95
CA THR A 20 12.60 -16.18 5.17
C THR A 20 12.24 -16.39 6.62
N ALA A 21 12.72 -15.54 7.51
CA ALA A 21 12.44 -15.64 8.95
C ALA A 21 12.20 -14.25 9.56
N ASP A 22 11.27 -14.18 10.52
CA ASP A 22 11.12 -13.03 11.39
C ASP A 22 12.23 -13.02 12.44
N ARG A 23 13.21 -12.16 12.24
CA ARG A 23 14.31 -11.93 13.20
C ARG A 23 14.13 -10.64 14.00
N VAL A 24 13.02 -9.95 13.83
CA VAL A 24 12.80 -8.61 14.41
C VAL A 24 11.72 -8.63 15.46
N LEU A 25 10.54 -9.17 15.16
CA LEU A 25 9.43 -9.25 16.13
C LEU A 25 9.42 -10.56 16.91
N SER A 26 10.03 -11.62 16.38
CA SER A 26 10.12 -12.89 17.12
C SER A 26 10.93 -12.72 18.39
N GLY A 27 10.26 -12.81 19.55
CA GLY A 27 10.87 -12.58 20.87
C GLY A 27 11.10 -11.11 21.24
N PHE A 28 10.65 -10.16 20.43
CA PHE A 28 10.69 -8.75 20.77
C PHE A 28 9.49 -8.35 21.64
N THR A 29 9.78 -7.55 22.67
CA THR A 29 8.75 -6.84 23.44
C THR A 29 9.25 -5.42 23.70
N ALA A 30 8.42 -4.44 23.40
CA ALA A 30 8.73 -3.04 23.65
C ALA A 30 8.95 -2.78 25.14
N PRO A 31 9.96 -1.99 25.55
CA PRO A 31 10.17 -1.63 26.93
C PRO A 31 8.99 -0.87 27.52
N ASP A 32 8.78 -1.00 28.84
CA ASP A 32 7.86 -0.15 29.59
C ASP A 32 8.67 1.02 30.18
N ASP A 33 8.98 2.01 29.32
CA ASP A 33 9.84 3.15 29.65
C ASP A 33 9.12 4.51 29.49
N GLY A 34 7.79 4.47 29.29
CA GLY A 34 6.96 5.66 29.11
C GLY A 34 7.03 6.31 27.73
N LEU A 35 7.75 5.69 26.76
CA LEU A 35 7.78 6.16 25.39
C LEU A 35 6.70 5.50 24.55
N VAL A 36 6.29 6.19 23.46
CA VAL A 36 5.48 5.57 22.42
C VAL A 36 6.40 4.73 21.52
N HIS A 37 6.17 3.42 21.49
CA HIS A 37 6.97 2.49 20.68
C HIS A 37 6.31 2.21 19.34
N ILE A 38 7.02 2.52 18.25
CA ILE A 38 6.58 2.34 16.87
C ILE A 38 7.47 1.32 16.19
N GLY A 39 6.90 0.25 15.63
CA GLY A 39 7.58 -0.64 14.72
C GLY A 39 7.57 -0.09 13.30
N LEU A 40 8.70 -0.14 12.59
CA LEU A 40 8.81 0.23 11.18
C LEU A 40 9.52 -0.89 10.43
N LEU A 41 8.76 -1.70 9.73
CA LEU A 41 9.25 -2.93 9.11
C LEU A 41 8.79 -3.06 7.65
N HIS A 42 9.61 -3.70 6.85
CA HIS A 42 9.19 -4.26 5.56
C HIS A 42 9.03 -5.76 5.75
N GLY A 43 7.83 -6.30 5.46
CA GLY A 43 7.54 -7.72 5.68
C GLY A 43 6.09 -8.07 5.41
N GLU A 44 5.79 -9.35 5.48
CA GLU A 44 4.50 -9.90 5.10
C GLU A 44 3.81 -10.59 6.30
N LEU A 45 2.57 -10.19 6.58
CA LEU A 45 1.72 -10.82 7.62
C LEU A 45 1.03 -12.07 7.05
N THR A 46 1.81 -13.11 6.76
CA THR A 46 1.28 -14.36 6.16
C THR A 46 1.48 -15.60 7.01
N GLY A 47 2.12 -15.46 8.17
CA GLY A 47 2.49 -16.63 8.99
C GLY A 47 3.90 -17.11 8.68
N SER A 48 4.08 -18.31 8.04
CA SER A 48 5.41 -18.95 7.99
C SER A 48 6.04 -19.04 6.59
N ASP A 49 5.31 -18.79 5.51
CA ASP A 49 5.74 -19.18 4.16
C ASP A 49 6.06 -18.02 3.21
N SER A 50 6.52 -16.90 3.72
CA SER A 50 6.96 -15.78 2.89
C SER A 50 8.48 -15.75 2.75
N ARG A 51 8.94 -15.30 1.58
CA ARG A 51 10.34 -14.97 1.29
C ARG A 51 10.71 -13.55 1.71
N TYR A 52 9.72 -12.78 2.17
CA TYR A 52 9.83 -11.36 2.46
C TYR A 52 9.51 -11.06 3.91
N ARG A 53 10.30 -11.61 4.82
CA ARG A 53 10.18 -11.47 6.28
C ARG A 53 8.75 -11.80 6.75
N PRO A 54 8.41 -13.10 6.88
CA PRO A 54 7.11 -13.53 7.38
C PRO A 54 6.93 -13.06 8.82
N LEU A 55 5.93 -12.23 9.06
CA LEU A 55 5.55 -11.76 10.39
C LEU A 55 4.34 -12.59 10.86
N THR A 56 4.38 -13.06 12.10
CA THR A 56 3.25 -13.79 12.66
C THR A 56 2.35 -12.87 13.48
N THR A 57 1.05 -13.13 13.46
CA THR A 57 0.10 -12.40 14.30
C THR A 57 0.42 -12.55 15.79
N ALA A 58 0.96 -13.70 16.20
CA ALA A 58 1.38 -13.92 17.57
C ALA A 58 2.55 -13.03 17.99
N ALA A 59 3.57 -12.88 17.13
CA ALA A 59 4.70 -12.00 17.40
C ALA A 59 4.26 -10.52 17.44
N VAL A 60 3.39 -10.10 16.52
CA VAL A 60 2.83 -8.75 16.56
C VAL A 60 2.04 -8.51 17.84
N ALA A 61 1.13 -9.41 18.23
CA ALA A 61 0.33 -9.25 19.44
C ALA A 61 1.17 -9.18 20.72
N ALA A 62 2.30 -9.91 20.76
CA ALA A 62 3.21 -9.95 21.92
C ALA A 62 4.21 -8.79 21.95
N SER A 63 4.32 -8.01 20.87
CA SER A 63 5.37 -6.99 20.70
C SER A 63 5.26 -5.78 21.64
N GLY A 64 4.07 -5.50 22.19
CA GLY A 64 3.84 -4.32 23.00
C GLY A 64 3.98 -2.98 22.25
N LEU A 65 4.00 -3.01 20.92
CA LEU A 65 4.09 -1.80 20.11
C LEU A 65 2.78 -1.00 20.17
N HIS A 66 2.89 0.32 20.18
CA HIS A 66 1.75 1.24 20.07
C HIS A 66 1.27 1.39 18.63
N TYR A 67 2.15 1.14 17.66
CA TYR A 67 1.82 1.07 16.24
C TYR A 67 2.88 0.28 15.47
N LEU A 68 2.44 -0.49 14.47
CA LEU A 68 3.32 -1.18 13.53
C LEU A 68 3.08 -0.66 12.10
N ALA A 69 4.03 0.13 11.59
CA ALA A 69 4.06 0.59 10.21
C ALA A 69 4.71 -0.49 9.33
N LEU A 70 3.97 -0.98 8.34
CA LEU A 70 4.42 -2.02 7.43
C LEU A 70 4.56 -1.50 5.99
N GLY A 71 5.65 -1.87 5.35
CA GLY A 71 5.84 -1.84 3.90
C GLY A 71 5.79 -3.25 3.33
N HIS A 72 5.81 -3.39 2.04
CA HIS A 72 5.72 -4.57 1.19
C HIS A 72 4.43 -4.62 0.36
N VAL A 73 3.28 -4.52 0.96
CA VAL A 73 2.00 -4.50 0.28
C VAL A 73 1.75 -3.09 -0.29
N HIS A 74 1.56 -2.99 -1.61
CA HIS A 74 1.39 -1.72 -2.32
C HIS A 74 -0.04 -1.15 -2.22
N GLY A 75 -0.97 -1.91 -1.65
CA GLY A 75 -2.31 -1.42 -1.30
C GLY A 75 -2.34 -0.85 0.12
N CYS A 76 -2.98 0.30 0.32
CA CYS A 76 -3.23 0.83 1.66
C CYS A 76 -4.34 0.00 2.34
N THR A 77 -4.05 -0.51 3.54
CA THR A 77 -5.05 -1.29 4.30
C THR A 77 -5.90 -0.44 5.23
N GLY A 78 -5.54 0.84 5.41
CA GLY A 78 -5.99 1.57 6.58
C GLY A 78 -5.43 0.97 7.88
N VAL A 79 -5.85 1.51 9.02
CA VAL A 79 -5.42 1.01 10.33
C VAL A 79 -6.25 -0.20 10.73
N LEU A 80 -5.58 -1.32 10.92
CA LEU A 80 -6.13 -2.59 11.41
C LEU A 80 -5.53 -2.92 12.78
N ARG A 81 -5.96 -4.01 13.42
CA ARG A 81 -5.44 -4.43 14.74
C ARG A 81 -5.12 -5.92 14.79
N ILE A 82 -4.06 -6.24 15.51
CA ILE A 82 -3.71 -7.59 15.94
C ILE A 82 -3.55 -7.55 17.47
N GLY A 83 -4.50 -8.14 18.19
CA GLY A 83 -4.59 -7.94 19.63
C GLY A 83 -4.79 -6.47 19.99
N SER A 84 -3.93 -5.92 20.85
CA SER A 84 -3.92 -4.50 21.19
C SER A 84 -3.13 -3.63 20.19
N VAL A 85 -2.33 -4.24 19.30
CA VAL A 85 -1.40 -3.51 18.42
C VAL A 85 -2.10 -3.06 17.15
N PRO A 86 -2.26 -1.73 16.90
CA PRO A 86 -2.67 -1.21 15.61
C PRO A 86 -1.54 -1.34 14.61
N TYR A 87 -1.89 -1.67 13.36
CA TYR A 87 -0.93 -1.75 12.27
C TYR A 87 -1.54 -1.28 10.95
N ALA A 88 -0.71 -0.93 10.00
CA ALA A 88 -1.14 -0.69 8.62
C ALA A 88 -0.02 -0.93 7.61
N TYR A 89 -0.41 -1.40 6.42
CA TYR A 89 0.35 -1.18 5.21
C TYR A 89 -0.07 0.17 4.63
N CYS A 90 0.87 1.08 4.47
CA CYS A 90 0.56 2.41 3.93
C CYS A 90 0.35 2.39 2.40
N GLY A 91 0.71 1.30 1.73
CA GLY A 91 0.76 1.23 0.29
C GLY A 91 2.01 1.86 -0.31
N CYS A 92 1.94 2.19 -1.58
CA CYS A 92 2.97 2.93 -2.29
C CYS A 92 2.53 4.38 -2.57
N PRO A 93 3.47 5.35 -2.60
CA PRO A 93 3.14 6.76 -2.80
C PRO A 93 2.69 7.05 -4.24
N GLU A 94 3.11 6.23 -5.21
CA GLU A 94 2.72 6.32 -6.62
C GLU A 94 2.67 4.92 -7.24
N GLY A 95 1.67 4.65 -8.07
CA GLY A 95 1.56 3.39 -8.82
C GLY A 95 2.58 3.34 -9.96
N ARG A 96 3.03 2.13 -10.31
CA ARG A 96 4.02 1.88 -11.37
C ARG A 96 3.49 1.03 -12.51
N GLY A 97 2.23 0.59 -12.44
CA GLY A 97 1.64 -0.26 -13.46
C GLY A 97 0.14 -0.44 -13.28
N PHE A 98 -0.45 -1.19 -14.21
CA PHE A 98 -1.88 -1.50 -14.23
C PHE A 98 -2.30 -2.59 -13.23
N ASP A 99 -1.40 -3.10 -12.46
CA ASP A 99 -1.61 -3.92 -11.25
C ASP A 99 -1.74 -3.07 -9.99
N GLU A 100 -1.47 -1.77 -10.09
CA GLU A 100 -1.52 -0.81 -8.99
C GLU A 100 -2.51 0.33 -9.26
N LEU A 101 -3.77 -0.02 -9.52
CA LEU A 101 -4.82 0.93 -9.89
C LEU A 101 -5.23 1.87 -8.76
N GLY A 102 -5.87 2.98 -9.13
CA GLY A 102 -6.54 3.91 -8.23
C GLY A 102 -5.62 4.84 -7.47
N ASP A 103 -6.14 5.40 -6.38
CA ASP A 103 -5.41 6.36 -5.57
C ASP A 103 -4.25 5.70 -4.84
N LYS A 104 -3.08 6.36 -4.90
CA LYS A 104 -1.87 5.99 -4.18
C LYS A 104 -1.45 7.15 -3.28
N GLY A 105 -0.78 6.85 -2.17
CA GLY A 105 -0.47 7.86 -1.18
C GLY A 105 0.20 7.28 0.04
N PHE A 106 -0.05 7.90 1.18
CA PHE A 106 0.53 7.51 2.47
C PHE A 106 -0.47 7.72 3.61
N LEU A 107 -0.15 7.18 4.77
CA LEU A 107 -0.89 7.43 6.00
C LEU A 107 -0.22 8.54 6.80
N ALA A 108 -1.02 9.51 7.27
CA ALA A 108 -0.58 10.58 8.15
C ALA A 108 -1.52 10.70 9.34
N GLY A 109 -0.98 11.11 10.49
CA GLY A 109 -1.78 11.30 11.71
C GLY A 109 -0.95 11.21 12.97
N GLN A 110 -1.52 10.70 14.04
CA GLN A 110 -0.92 10.64 15.36
C GLN A 110 -0.90 9.21 15.91
N VAL A 111 0.17 8.91 16.65
CA VAL A 111 0.30 7.69 17.43
C VAL A 111 0.52 8.07 18.89
N SER A 112 -0.25 7.47 19.77
CA SER A 112 -0.21 7.71 21.21
C SER A 112 -0.21 6.38 21.97
N PRO A 113 -0.06 6.37 23.31
CA PRO A 113 -0.22 5.16 24.09
C PRO A 113 -1.59 4.48 23.93
N GLU A 114 -2.63 5.25 23.59
CA GLU A 114 -4.00 4.76 23.41
C GLU A 114 -4.22 4.13 22.00
N GLY A 115 -3.32 4.42 21.06
CA GLY A 115 -3.38 3.85 19.71
C GLY A 115 -2.91 4.77 18.60
N ALA A 116 -3.37 4.48 17.38
CA ALA A 116 -3.02 5.20 16.16
C ALA A 116 -4.27 5.76 15.47
N GLU A 117 -4.29 7.05 15.22
CA GLU A 117 -5.30 7.77 14.45
C GLU A 117 -4.67 8.29 13.16
N LEU A 118 -4.79 7.52 12.09
CA LEU A 118 -4.15 7.79 10.80
C LEU A 118 -5.19 7.90 9.69
N GLN A 119 -4.96 8.79 8.76
CA GLN A 119 -5.80 9.01 7.59
C GLN A 119 -4.97 8.81 6.33
N PHE A 120 -5.59 8.26 5.30
CA PHE A 120 -4.97 8.16 3.99
C PHE A 120 -4.93 9.52 3.32
N VAL A 121 -3.74 9.90 2.86
CA VAL A 121 -3.49 11.13 2.11
C VAL A 121 -3.13 10.73 0.67
N PRO A 122 -4.00 11.01 -0.31
CA PRO A 122 -3.66 10.81 -1.72
C PRO A 122 -2.45 11.68 -2.08
N PHE A 123 -1.46 11.08 -2.74
CA PHE A 123 -0.20 11.74 -3.04
C PHE A 123 0.23 11.56 -4.49
N ALA A 124 -0.16 10.44 -5.12
CA ALA A 124 0.19 10.15 -6.50
C ALA A 124 -0.27 11.26 -7.44
N ARG A 125 0.64 11.70 -8.29
CA ARG A 125 0.33 12.68 -9.34
C ARG A 125 -0.50 12.06 -10.46
N ARG A 126 -0.28 10.77 -10.76
CA ARG A 126 -0.95 10.03 -11.82
C ARG A 126 -1.52 8.74 -11.28
N ARG A 127 -2.68 8.36 -11.77
CA ARG A 127 -3.35 7.10 -11.46
C ARG A 127 -3.39 6.20 -12.68
N TYR A 128 -3.14 4.93 -12.47
CA TYR A 128 -3.41 3.92 -13.48
C TYR A 128 -4.88 3.54 -13.44
N ARG A 129 -5.54 3.57 -14.60
CA ARG A 129 -6.96 3.25 -14.77
C ARG A 129 -7.15 2.27 -15.90
N ILE A 130 -8.12 1.37 -15.76
CA ILE A 130 -8.58 0.50 -16.84
C ILE A 130 -10.01 0.92 -17.17
N MET A 131 -10.30 1.11 -18.44
CA MET A 131 -11.65 1.40 -18.93
C MET A 131 -11.97 0.50 -20.12
N GLU A 132 -13.22 0.09 -20.23
CA GLU A 132 -13.73 -0.64 -21.36
C GLU A 132 -14.56 0.27 -22.23
N VAL A 133 -14.39 0.19 -23.56
CA VAL A 133 -15.14 0.97 -24.53
C VAL A 133 -15.69 0.04 -25.59
N ASP A 134 -17.01 -0.01 -25.71
CA ASP A 134 -17.68 -0.73 -26.78
C ASP A 134 -17.60 0.07 -28.08
N VAL A 135 -17.03 -0.54 -29.11
CA VAL A 135 -16.77 0.09 -30.41
C VAL A 135 -17.68 -0.47 -31.53
N THR A 136 -18.78 -1.13 -31.18
CA THR A 136 -19.69 -1.77 -32.14
C THR A 136 -20.33 -0.77 -33.12
N ASP A 137 -20.77 0.39 -32.65
CA ASP A 137 -21.62 1.30 -33.40
C ASP A 137 -20.95 2.64 -33.81
N GLY A 138 -19.61 2.66 -33.94
CA GLY A 138 -18.97 3.91 -34.33
C GLY A 138 -17.48 3.82 -34.65
N ASP A 139 -16.90 4.99 -34.85
CA ASP A 139 -15.45 5.11 -35.01
C ASP A 139 -14.75 4.90 -33.64
N PRO A 140 -13.87 3.89 -33.51
CA PRO A 140 -13.24 3.55 -32.24
C PRO A 140 -12.49 4.73 -31.60
N ALA A 141 -11.81 5.56 -32.39
CA ALA A 141 -11.07 6.69 -31.86
C ALA A 141 -12.00 7.76 -31.26
N ALA A 142 -13.11 8.05 -31.95
CA ALA A 142 -14.12 8.98 -31.47
C ALA A 142 -14.81 8.44 -30.19
N LEU A 143 -15.14 7.14 -30.13
CA LEU A 143 -15.77 6.52 -28.98
C LEU A 143 -14.83 6.52 -27.76
N VAL A 144 -13.56 6.19 -27.94
CA VAL A 144 -12.55 6.27 -26.87
C VAL A 144 -12.40 7.70 -26.38
N SER A 145 -12.28 8.66 -27.29
CA SER A 145 -12.15 10.08 -26.93
C SER A 145 -13.37 10.59 -26.14
N ALA A 146 -14.58 10.17 -26.53
CA ALA A 146 -15.81 10.55 -25.84
C ALA A 146 -15.97 9.87 -24.46
N ALA A 147 -15.38 8.71 -24.27
CA ALA A 147 -15.44 7.96 -23.01
C ALA A 147 -14.43 8.46 -21.96
N LEU A 148 -13.38 9.18 -22.36
CA LEU A 148 -12.41 9.72 -21.42
C LEU A 148 -13.04 10.82 -20.57
N PRO A 149 -12.88 10.79 -19.24
CA PRO A 149 -13.38 11.83 -18.35
C PRO A 149 -12.60 13.14 -18.51
N ALA A 150 -13.19 14.24 -18.05
CA ALA A 150 -12.45 15.50 -17.93
C ALA A 150 -11.24 15.32 -17.01
N GLY A 151 -10.08 15.84 -17.40
CA GLY A 151 -8.82 15.69 -16.67
C GLY A 151 -8.11 14.34 -16.92
N ALA A 152 -8.53 13.58 -17.94
CA ALA A 152 -7.92 12.30 -18.29
C ALA A 152 -6.42 12.41 -18.61
N GLU A 153 -5.93 13.56 -19.02
CA GLU A 153 -4.53 13.85 -19.33
C GLU A 153 -3.60 13.75 -18.11
N GLU A 154 -4.16 13.78 -16.90
CA GLU A 154 -3.41 13.61 -15.66
C GLU A 154 -3.19 12.14 -15.28
N ASP A 155 -3.98 11.22 -15.85
CA ASP A 155 -3.95 9.80 -15.50
C ASP A 155 -3.38 8.94 -16.67
N ILE A 156 -3.11 7.67 -16.41
CA ILE A 156 -2.62 6.70 -17.40
C ILE A 156 -3.71 5.65 -17.62
N TYR A 157 -4.17 5.55 -18.86
CA TYR A 157 -5.27 4.66 -19.20
C TYR A 157 -4.81 3.43 -19.98
N ARG A 158 -5.32 2.24 -19.57
CA ARG A 158 -5.44 1.08 -20.43
C ARG A 158 -6.86 1.03 -20.93
N VAL A 159 -7.05 1.28 -22.24
CA VAL A 159 -8.36 1.16 -22.87
C VAL A 159 -8.48 -0.24 -23.45
N VAL A 160 -9.53 -0.96 -23.04
CA VAL A 160 -9.91 -2.28 -23.56
C VAL A 160 -11.08 -2.07 -24.49
N LEU A 161 -10.86 -2.30 -25.78
CA LEU A 161 -11.94 -2.23 -26.77
C LEU A 161 -12.76 -3.52 -26.73
N THR A 162 -14.08 -3.37 -26.65
CA THR A 162 -15.05 -4.47 -26.66
C THR A 162 -16.00 -4.31 -27.84
N GLY A 163 -16.80 -5.36 -28.12
CA GLY A 163 -17.76 -5.33 -29.23
C GLY A 163 -17.15 -5.75 -30.57
N SER A 164 -17.84 -5.41 -31.65
CA SER A 164 -17.50 -5.78 -33.04
C SER A 164 -17.44 -4.53 -33.92
N PRO A 165 -16.26 -3.94 -34.10
CA PRO A 165 -16.13 -2.72 -34.90
C PRO A 165 -16.46 -3.01 -36.37
N ALA A 166 -17.07 -2.05 -37.07
CA ALA A 166 -17.44 -2.15 -38.47
C ALA A 166 -16.22 -2.25 -39.42
N ALA A 167 -15.04 -1.84 -38.97
CA ALA A 167 -13.78 -1.94 -39.70
C ALA A 167 -12.64 -2.39 -38.77
N PRO A 168 -11.57 -3.02 -39.30
CA PRO A 168 -10.42 -3.40 -38.49
C PRO A 168 -9.83 -2.20 -37.75
N VAL A 169 -9.60 -2.35 -36.46
CA VAL A 169 -8.93 -1.33 -35.64
C VAL A 169 -7.42 -1.49 -35.83
N SER A 170 -6.78 -0.48 -36.38
CA SER A 170 -5.31 -0.40 -36.46
C SER A 170 -4.81 0.63 -35.47
N PRO A 171 -4.05 0.22 -34.44
CA PRO A 171 -3.42 1.22 -33.56
C PRO A 171 -2.37 1.97 -34.37
N GLU A 172 -2.48 3.30 -34.43
CA GLU A 172 -1.41 4.14 -34.94
C GLU A 172 -0.21 4.03 -33.97
N ARG A 173 0.99 3.96 -34.56
CA ARG A 173 2.25 3.82 -33.80
C ARG A 173 2.77 5.18 -33.36
#